data_8ad47efdb0be1211b6fb13532071aafd
#
_entry.id   8ad47efdb0be1211b6fb13532071aafd
#
_cell.length_a   1.000
_cell.length_b   1.000
_cell.length_c   1.000
_cell.angle_alpha   90.00
_cell.angle_beta   90.00
_cell.angle_gamma   90.00
#
_symmetry.space_group_name_H-M   'P 1'
#
loop_
_entity.id
_entity.type
_entity.pdbx_description
1 polymer ?
#
loop_
_entity_poly.entity_id
_entity_poly.type
_entity_poly.pdbx_seq_one_letter_code
_entity_poly.pdbx_strand_id
1 'polypeptide(L)'
;MCGIAGLFDTRNKRDFDPALMKRMNDIQFHRGPDEGDIYQELVPELEALGHVFHTRSDTEVIVHAWEAWGEDCVQRFRGMFAFGLWDRNRQSFFMARDRLGVKPLYYALLDDGTLVFGSELKVLMQHPGLDRRIDPHAVEEYFALGYVAEPRTIFRGARKLQPAETLCIRRGEPIPAPRTYWDVQYSLDNHLTLADATAELTERLRESVRLRMIAEVPLGAFLSGGVDSSAVVATMAGLSGEPVNTCSIAFDDPAFNESAFAQMVADRYKTRHFVETVKSDDFDLIDTLAALYDEPYADSSAIPTYRVCQLARKHVTVALSGDGGDESMGGYRRYRMHLMEEKMRDAMPFGVRKPLFGLLGKVYPKADWAPRVFRAKTTFQALARDSVQAYFHTVSILRDDMRRNLFSASFRKELAGYNALEVFQRHAANANADDPLALIQYLDTKTYLVGDINTKVDRASMAHSLEVREPLMDHKLVEWLASLPSSLKIKGQEGKFVFKKAMEPLLPDDVLYRPKMGFAVPLARWFRGPLKARLREAVLGSTLADTGIFNRAYLEHMVDAHQSGARDYSAPLWTVLMFEAFLRNNSRVSAVHLSV
;
A
#
# COMPACT_ATOMS: atom_id res chain seq x y z
N MET A 1 2.04 2.17 -18.93
CA MET A 1 0.89 2.02 -18.01
C MET A 1 -0.05 3.20 -18.17
N CYS A 2 -1.37 2.98 -18.11
CA CYS A 2 -2.35 4.02 -18.38
C CYS A 2 -3.18 4.35 -17.13
N GLY A 3 -3.77 5.53 -17.10
CA GLY A 3 -4.88 5.85 -16.23
C GLY A 3 -6.20 5.55 -16.96
N ILE A 4 -7.20 5.05 -16.26
CA ILE A 4 -8.55 4.90 -16.81
C ILE A 4 -9.49 5.91 -16.18
N ALA A 5 -10.44 6.39 -16.98
CA ALA A 5 -11.52 7.28 -16.56
C ALA A 5 -12.77 7.00 -17.39
N GLY A 6 -13.94 7.07 -16.77
CA GLY A 6 -15.15 6.90 -17.55
C GLY A 6 -16.44 7.19 -16.81
N LEU A 7 -17.50 7.27 -17.59
CA LEU A 7 -18.87 7.45 -17.17
C LEU A 7 -19.75 6.39 -17.82
N PHE A 8 -20.66 5.83 -17.04
CA PHE A 8 -21.65 4.87 -17.55
C PHE A 8 -23.03 5.18 -16.97
N ASP A 9 -24.05 5.34 -17.83
CA ASP A 9 -25.43 5.46 -17.39
C ASP A 9 -26.02 4.07 -17.14
N THR A 10 -26.28 3.76 -15.88
CA THR A 10 -26.76 2.45 -15.45
C THR A 10 -28.24 2.21 -15.76
N ARG A 11 -29.02 3.28 -16.03
CA ARG A 11 -30.47 3.21 -16.22
C ARG A 11 -30.86 3.28 -17.68
N ASN A 12 -30.32 4.26 -18.42
CA ASN A 12 -30.69 4.59 -19.76
C ASN A 12 -29.45 4.79 -20.65
N LYS A 13 -29.67 5.10 -21.90
CA LYS A 13 -28.62 5.52 -22.81
C LYS A 13 -28.72 7.05 -22.98
N ARG A 14 -27.81 7.77 -22.30
CA ARG A 14 -27.67 9.23 -22.45
C ARG A 14 -26.26 9.59 -22.89
N ASP A 15 -26.13 10.71 -23.57
CA ASP A 15 -24.85 11.27 -23.91
C ASP A 15 -24.28 12.05 -22.71
N PHE A 16 -22.98 11.95 -22.53
CA PHE A 16 -22.25 12.70 -21.51
C PHE A 16 -21.53 13.89 -22.12
N ASP A 17 -21.32 14.93 -21.31
CA ASP A 17 -20.57 16.12 -21.72
C ASP A 17 -19.11 15.74 -22.08
N PRO A 18 -18.68 15.95 -23.34
CA PRO A 18 -17.31 15.67 -23.76
C PRO A 18 -16.26 16.48 -22.99
N ALA A 19 -16.62 17.70 -22.54
CA ALA A 19 -15.73 18.54 -21.75
C ALA A 19 -15.48 17.95 -20.35
N LEU A 20 -16.48 17.31 -19.74
CA LEU A 20 -16.32 16.56 -18.49
C LEU A 20 -15.37 15.37 -18.68
N MET A 21 -15.60 14.57 -19.73
CA MET A 21 -14.72 13.43 -20.05
C MET A 21 -13.28 13.88 -20.28
N LYS A 22 -13.08 15.00 -20.98
CA LYS A 22 -11.76 15.56 -21.19
C LYS A 22 -11.10 15.94 -19.88
N ARG A 23 -11.79 16.65 -18.98
CA ARG A 23 -11.23 17.02 -17.66
C ARG A 23 -10.86 15.79 -16.82
N MET A 24 -11.71 14.75 -16.83
CA MET A 24 -11.45 13.49 -16.12
C MET A 24 -10.20 12.78 -16.65
N ASN A 25 -9.97 12.83 -17.96
CA ASN A 25 -8.78 12.25 -18.56
C ASN A 25 -7.54 13.10 -18.30
N ASP A 26 -7.61 14.41 -18.50
CA ASP A 26 -6.48 15.33 -18.37
C ASP A 26 -5.90 15.34 -16.93
N ILE A 27 -6.75 15.22 -15.89
CA ILE A 27 -6.31 15.26 -14.50
C ILE A 27 -5.39 14.10 -14.11
N GLN A 28 -5.43 12.99 -14.83
CA GLN A 28 -4.59 11.81 -14.61
C GLN A 28 -3.53 11.60 -15.72
N PHE A 29 -3.27 12.60 -16.55
CA PHE A 29 -2.32 12.50 -17.67
C PHE A 29 -0.90 12.08 -17.25
N HIS A 30 -0.51 12.41 -16.00
CA HIS A 30 0.79 12.02 -15.41
C HIS A 30 0.98 10.50 -15.30
N ARG A 31 -0.10 9.70 -15.35
CA ARG A 31 0.01 8.23 -15.28
C ARG A 31 0.65 7.60 -16.53
N GLY A 32 0.89 8.37 -17.57
CA GLY A 32 1.72 7.99 -18.70
C GLY A 32 1.00 7.35 -19.87
N PRO A 33 1.61 7.43 -21.06
CA PRO A 33 1.06 6.95 -22.31
C PRO A 33 1.66 5.61 -22.78
N ASP A 34 2.53 4.96 -21.97
CA ASP A 34 3.29 3.79 -22.43
C ASP A 34 2.46 2.50 -22.26
N GLU A 35 2.47 1.62 -23.27
CA GLU A 35 1.76 0.35 -23.27
C GLU A 35 2.53 -0.71 -22.45
N GLY A 36 1.80 -1.59 -21.75
CA GLY A 36 2.35 -2.69 -20.95
C GLY A 36 1.91 -4.04 -21.50
N ASP A 37 2.78 -5.04 -21.40
CA ASP A 37 2.62 -6.36 -22.01
C ASP A 37 2.66 -7.46 -20.94
N ILE A 38 1.48 -7.87 -20.42
CA ILE A 38 1.41 -8.79 -19.25
C ILE A 38 0.64 -10.09 -19.56
N TYR A 39 -0.11 -10.19 -20.66
CA TYR A 39 -1.00 -11.31 -20.93
C TYR A 39 -0.64 -12.14 -22.17
N GLN A 40 0.58 -12.02 -22.68
CA GLN A 40 1.05 -12.80 -23.84
C GLN A 40 0.91 -14.32 -23.66
N GLU A 41 0.93 -14.80 -22.42
CA GLU A 41 0.75 -16.24 -22.12
C GLU A 41 -0.63 -16.78 -22.54
N LEU A 42 -1.67 -15.91 -22.63
CA LEU A 42 -3.03 -16.30 -23.00
C LEU A 42 -3.26 -16.28 -24.52
N VAL A 43 -2.40 -15.61 -25.28
CA VAL A 43 -2.57 -15.49 -26.74
C VAL A 43 -2.69 -16.85 -27.42
N PRO A 44 -1.81 -17.85 -27.18
CA PRO A 44 -1.92 -19.15 -27.82
C PRO A 44 -3.23 -19.91 -27.47
N GLU A 45 -3.72 -19.75 -26.23
CA GLU A 45 -4.97 -20.37 -25.80
C GLU A 45 -6.18 -19.73 -26.50
N LEU A 46 -6.20 -18.41 -26.61
CA LEU A 46 -7.26 -17.67 -27.28
C LEU A 46 -7.24 -17.90 -28.78
N GLU A 47 -6.08 -17.97 -29.42
CA GLU A 47 -5.96 -18.35 -30.83
C GLU A 47 -6.50 -19.76 -31.10
N ALA A 48 -6.25 -20.70 -30.18
CA ALA A 48 -6.80 -22.07 -30.28
C ALA A 48 -8.34 -22.08 -30.14
N LEU A 49 -8.94 -21.07 -29.51
CA LEU A 49 -10.39 -20.87 -29.46
C LEU A 49 -10.94 -20.11 -30.69
N GLY A 50 -10.09 -19.71 -31.62
CA GLY A 50 -10.46 -19.07 -32.87
C GLY A 50 -10.40 -17.54 -32.86
N HIS A 51 -9.84 -16.92 -31.80
CA HIS A 51 -9.62 -15.48 -31.78
C HIS A 51 -8.42 -15.08 -32.65
N VAL A 52 -8.53 -13.94 -33.32
CA VAL A 52 -7.49 -13.39 -34.19
C VAL A 52 -7.00 -12.07 -33.62
N PHE A 53 -5.72 -12.00 -33.29
CA PHE A 53 -5.09 -10.81 -32.75
C PHE A 53 -4.60 -9.87 -33.86
N HIS A 54 -4.87 -8.58 -33.71
CA HIS A 54 -4.46 -7.52 -34.62
C HIS A 54 -3.36 -6.63 -34.04
N THR A 55 -3.19 -6.65 -32.73
CA THR A 55 -2.18 -5.89 -31.99
C THR A 55 -1.39 -6.81 -31.07
N ARG A 56 -0.39 -6.25 -30.38
CA ARG A 56 0.30 -6.92 -29.28
C ARG A 56 -0.09 -6.37 -27.91
N SER A 57 -1.17 -5.60 -27.86
CA SER A 57 -1.64 -4.95 -26.63
C SER A 57 -2.33 -5.95 -25.71
N ASP A 58 -2.04 -5.85 -24.41
CA ASP A 58 -2.76 -6.56 -23.34
C ASP A 58 -4.25 -6.21 -23.31
N THR A 59 -4.63 -5.01 -23.77
CA THR A 59 -6.04 -4.60 -23.91
C THR A 59 -6.81 -5.50 -24.87
N GLU A 60 -6.20 -5.93 -25.98
CA GLU A 60 -6.83 -6.87 -26.92
C GLU A 60 -7.00 -8.25 -26.29
N VAL A 61 -6.02 -8.70 -25.50
CA VAL A 61 -6.13 -9.96 -24.75
C VAL A 61 -7.32 -9.91 -23.77
N ILE A 62 -7.54 -8.78 -23.08
CA ILE A 62 -8.69 -8.60 -22.18
C ILE A 62 -10.02 -8.74 -22.92
N VAL A 63 -10.13 -8.14 -24.12
CA VAL A 63 -11.36 -8.22 -24.94
C VAL A 63 -11.63 -9.65 -25.36
N HIS A 64 -10.66 -10.36 -25.93
CA HIS A 64 -10.81 -11.74 -26.35
C HIS A 64 -11.06 -12.70 -25.19
N ALA A 65 -10.42 -12.46 -24.04
CA ALA A 65 -10.66 -13.22 -22.81
C ALA A 65 -12.11 -13.04 -22.29
N TRP A 66 -12.66 -11.82 -22.39
CA TRP A 66 -14.06 -11.56 -22.08
C TRP A 66 -15.02 -12.28 -23.04
N GLU A 67 -14.72 -12.28 -24.33
CA GLU A 67 -15.52 -13.00 -25.33
C GLU A 67 -15.52 -14.51 -25.06
N ALA A 68 -14.36 -15.08 -24.71
CA ALA A 68 -14.20 -16.51 -24.46
C ALA A 68 -14.78 -16.97 -23.11
N TRP A 69 -14.56 -16.20 -22.03
CA TRP A 69 -14.82 -16.67 -20.65
C TRP A 69 -15.74 -15.75 -19.82
N GLY A 70 -16.17 -14.62 -20.36
CA GLY A 70 -17.04 -13.67 -19.67
C GLY A 70 -16.40 -13.12 -18.38
N GLU A 71 -17.20 -13.03 -17.31
CA GLU A 71 -16.74 -12.50 -16.02
C GLU A 71 -15.59 -13.30 -15.36
N ASP A 72 -15.40 -14.57 -15.75
CA ASP A 72 -14.37 -15.44 -15.21
C ASP A 72 -13.00 -15.28 -15.91
N CYS A 73 -12.90 -14.41 -16.93
CA CYS A 73 -11.64 -14.10 -17.60
C CYS A 73 -10.55 -13.65 -16.63
N VAL A 74 -10.90 -12.91 -15.57
CA VAL A 74 -9.98 -12.42 -14.54
C VAL A 74 -9.25 -13.51 -13.76
N GLN A 75 -9.80 -14.72 -13.71
CA GLN A 75 -9.17 -15.85 -13.04
C GLN A 75 -7.93 -16.35 -13.79
N ARG A 76 -7.86 -16.08 -15.09
CA ARG A 76 -6.76 -16.47 -15.98
C ARG A 76 -5.63 -15.44 -16.02
N PHE A 77 -5.89 -14.21 -15.65
CA PHE A 77 -4.90 -13.14 -15.70
C PHE A 77 -3.83 -13.31 -14.61
N ARG A 78 -2.57 -13.19 -14.99
CA ARG A 78 -1.42 -13.22 -14.09
C ARG A 78 -0.65 -11.93 -14.20
N GLY A 79 -0.91 -10.99 -13.29
CA GLY A 79 -0.29 -9.67 -13.31
C GLY A 79 -1.06 -8.65 -12.50
N MET A 80 -0.79 -7.39 -12.77
CA MET A 80 -1.39 -6.24 -12.13
C MET A 80 -2.28 -5.50 -13.12
N PHE A 81 -3.53 -5.27 -12.75
CA PHE A 81 -4.51 -4.63 -13.63
C PHE A 81 -5.64 -3.93 -12.89
N ALA A 82 -6.15 -2.90 -13.52
CA ALA A 82 -7.44 -2.33 -13.23
C ALA A 82 -8.05 -1.89 -14.57
N PHE A 83 -9.22 -2.40 -14.92
CA PHE A 83 -9.86 -2.06 -16.19
C PHE A 83 -11.37 -1.94 -16.08
N GLY A 84 -11.96 -1.25 -17.07
CA GLY A 84 -13.38 -1.22 -17.34
C GLY A 84 -13.65 -1.65 -18.77
N LEU A 85 -14.60 -2.55 -18.97
CA LEU A 85 -14.97 -3.11 -20.25
C LEU A 85 -16.47 -2.91 -20.50
N TRP A 86 -16.82 -2.39 -21.67
CA TRP A 86 -18.19 -2.25 -22.12
C TRP A 86 -18.57 -3.33 -23.14
N ASP A 87 -19.49 -4.23 -22.75
CA ASP A 87 -20.10 -5.19 -23.67
C ASP A 87 -21.37 -4.60 -24.29
N ARG A 88 -21.26 -4.25 -25.56
CA ARG A 88 -22.34 -3.64 -26.32
C ARG A 88 -23.52 -4.60 -26.56
N ASN A 89 -23.26 -5.90 -26.69
CA ASN A 89 -24.26 -6.91 -26.96
C ASN A 89 -25.07 -7.25 -25.72
N ARG A 90 -24.39 -7.38 -24.58
CA ARG A 90 -25.01 -7.68 -23.27
C ARG A 90 -25.51 -6.42 -22.56
N GLN A 91 -25.22 -5.23 -23.09
CA GLN A 91 -25.48 -3.94 -22.44
C GLN A 91 -24.95 -3.91 -20.99
N SER A 92 -23.77 -4.47 -20.76
CA SER A 92 -23.16 -4.59 -19.46
C SER A 92 -21.80 -3.89 -19.41
N PHE A 93 -21.54 -3.25 -18.27
CA PHE A 93 -20.25 -2.64 -17.95
C PHE A 93 -19.58 -3.47 -16.87
N PHE A 94 -18.40 -3.97 -17.17
CA PHE A 94 -17.60 -4.82 -16.27
C PHE A 94 -16.35 -4.08 -15.81
N MET A 95 -16.13 -4.06 -14.50
CA MET A 95 -14.89 -3.56 -13.90
C MET A 95 -14.21 -4.67 -13.13
N ALA A 96 -12.88 -4.67 -13.18
CA ALA A 96 -12.06 -5.63 -12.43
C ALA A 96 -10.78 -4.99 -11.91
N ARG A 97 -10.32 -5.47 -10.75
CA ARG A 97 -9.06 -5.09 -10.13
C ARG A 97 -8.24 -6.32 -9.79
N ASP A 98 -6.91 -6.23 -9.92
CA ASP A 98 -6.00 -7.34 -9.69
C ASP A 98 -6.05 -7.90 -8.26
N ARG A 99 -5.51 -9.12 -8.09
CA ARG A 99 -5.61 -9.93 -6.88
C ARG A 99 -5.07 -9.27 -5.62
N LEU A 100 -3.98 -8.52 -5.73
CA LEU A 100 -3.31 -7.86 -4.61
C LEU A 100 -3.54 -6.35 -4.56
N GLY A 101 -4.34 -5.81 -5.51
CA GLY A 101 -4.67 -4.40 -5.56
C GLY A 101 -3.49 -3.49 -5.88
N VAL A 102 -2.57 -3.99 -6.71
CA VAL A 102 -1.40 -3.21 -7.16
C VAL A 102 -1.86 -1.99 -7.96
N LYS A 103 -2.87 -2.17 -8.84
CA LYS A 103 -3.46 -1.04 -9.57
C LYS A 103 -4.72 -0.54 -8.89
N PRO A 104 -4.86 0.79 -8.72
CA PRO A 104 -6.02 1.38 -8.06
C PRO A 104 -7.23 1.45 -8.98
N LEU A 105 -8.44 1.33 -8.39
CA LEU A 105 -9.70 1.56 -9.09
C LEU A 105 -10.74 2.17 -8.14
N TYR A 106 -11.14 3.39 -8.44
CA TYR A 106 -12.15 4.14 -7.71
C TYR A 106 -13.45 4.20 -8.50
N TYR A 107 -14.57 4.20 -7.80
CA TYR A 107 -15.88 4.38 -8.42
C TYR A 107 -16.86 5.10 -7.51
N ALA A 108 -17.87 5.72 -8.12
CA ALA A 108 -19.00 6.35 -7.46
C ALA A 108 -20.27 6.07 -8.23
N LEU A 109 -21.35 5.72 -7.52
CA LEU A 109 -22.69 5.67 -8.09
C LEU A 109 -23.44 6.92 -7.65
N LEU A 110 -23.80 7.75 -8.60
CA LEU A 110 -24.50 9.01 -8.35
C LEU A 110 -26.02 8.79 -8.29
N ASP A 111 -26.73 9.73 -7.66
CA ASP A 111 -28.19 9.67 -7.47
C ASP A 111 -28.96 9.57 -8.78
N ASP A 112 -28.42 10.15 -9.85
CA ASP A 112 -29.02 10.11 -11.20
C ASP A 112 -28.80 8.78 -11.94
N GLY A 113 -28.06 7.84 -11.34
CA GLY A 113 -27.71 6.55 -11.91
C GLY A 113 -26.44 6.56 -12.75
N THR A 114 -25.65 7.62 -12.74
CA THR A 114 -24.34 7.63 -13.37
C THR A 114 -23.34 6.87 -12.50
N LEU A 115 -22.67 5.88 -13.07
CA LEU A 115 -21.43 5.32 -12.55
C LEU A 115 -20.27 6.16 -13.06
N VAL A 116 -19.49 6.70 -12.15
CA VAL A 116 -18.23 7.40 -12.41
C VAL A 116 -17.10 6.52 -11.93
N PHE A 117 -16.05 6.32 -12.71
CA PHE A 117 -14.91 5.51 -12.31
C PHE A 117 -13.59 6.08 -12.82
N GLY A 118 -12.50 5.69 -12.17
CA GLY A 118 -11.16 6.11 -12.56
C GLY A 118 -10.06 5.49 -11.72
N SER A 119 -8.83 5.59 -12.20
CA SER A 119 -7.64 5.10 -11.49
C SER A 119 -7.31 5.93 -10.25
N GLU A 120 -7.75 7.18 -10.19
CA GLU A 120 -7.47 8.11 -9.09
C GLU A 120 -8.73 8.81 -8.62
N LEU A 121 -8.82 9.12 -7.32
CA LEU A 121 -10.00 9.76 -6.75
C LEU A 121 -10.24 11.15 -7.34
N LYS A 122 -9.16 11.88 -7.71
CA LYS A 122 -9.26 13.18 -8.38
C LYS A 122 -10.02 13.12 -9.72
N VAL A 123 -10.07 11.97 -10.38
CA VAL A 123 -10.87 11.76 -11.60
C VAL A 123 -12.34 11.87 -11.28
N LEU A 124 -12.80 11.19 -10.22
CA LEU A 124 -14.19 11.22 -9.78
C LEU A 124 -14.57 12.62 -9.30
N MET A 125 -13.63 13.33 -8.68
CA MET A 125 -13.81 14.70 -8.20
C MET A 125 -14.08 15.72 -9.31
N GLN A 126 -13.83 15.40 -10.57
CA GLN A 126 -14.21 16.25 -11.70
C GLN A 126 -15.72 16.26 -11.93
N HIS A 127 -16.44 15.24 -11.44
CA HIS A 127 -17.89 15.17 -11.61
C HIS A 127 -18.61 16.01 -10.54
N PRO A 128 -19.45 16.99 -10.93
CA PRO A 128 -20.10 17.91 -10.00
C PRO A 128 -21.11 17.23 -9.06
N GLY A 129 -21.65 16.07 -9.44
CA GLY A 129 -22.58 15.27 -8.63
C GLY A 129 -21.92 14.39 -7.58
N LEU A 130 -20.58 14.38 -7.45
CA LEU A 130 -19.93 13.58 -6.42
C LEU A 130 -20.17 14.19 -5.02
N ASP A 131 -20.66 13.36 -4.09
CA ASP A 131 -20.72 13.74 -2.67
C ASP A 131 -19.31 13.75 -2.05
N ARG A 132 -18.77 14.97 -1.87
CA ARG A 132 -17.43 15.19 -1.30
C ARG A 132 -17.45 15.45 0.21
N ARG A 133 -18.55 15.19 0.89
CA ARG A 133 -18.56 15.26 2.35
C ARG A 133 -17.60 14.22 2.91
N ILE A 134 -16.77 14.64 3.86
CA ILE A 134 -15.80 13.76 4.52
C ILE A 134 -16.56 12.67 5.29
N ASP A 135 -16.10 11.42 5.17
CA ASP A 135 -16.61 10.28 5.92
C ASP A 135 -15.92 10.24 7.30
N PRO A 136 -16.65 10.38 8.42
CA PRO A 136 -16.06 10.28 9.76
C PRO A 136 -15.35 8.95 10.02
N HIS A 137 -15.87 7.84 9.48
CA HIS A 137 -15.24 6.54 9.63
C HIS A 137 -13.89 6.48 8.89
N ALA A 138 -13.79 7.07 7.70
CA ALA A 138 -12.52 7.19 6.98
C ALA A 138 -11.50 8.03 7.74
N VAL A 139 -11.93 9.09 8.43
CA VAL A 139 -11.06 9.88 9.32
C VAL A 139 -10.54 9.05 10.48
N GLU A 140 -11.41 8.24 11.14
CA GLU A 140 -10.99 7.32 12.21
C GLU A 140 -9.95 6.31 11.70
N GLU A 141 -10.19 5.71 10.51
CA GLU A 141 -9.27 4.77 9.87
C GLU A 141 -7.92 5.44 9.57
N TYR A 142 -7.96 6.62 8.97
CA TYR A 142 -6.75 7.38 8.64
C TYR A 142 -5.89 7.68 9.88
N PHE A 143 -6.48 8.19 10.95
CA PHE A 143 -5.72 8.49 12.17
C PHE A 143 -5.25 7.22 12.89
N ALA A 144 -5.91 6.08 12.70
CA ALA A 144 -5.44 4.81 13.20
C ALA A 144 -4.25 4.29 12.38
N LEU A 145 -4.35 4.28 11.05
CA LEU A 145 -3.50 3.49 10.14
C LEU A 145 -2.54 4.34 9.30
N GLY A 146 -2.83 5.62 9.09
CA GLY A 146 -2.09 6.50 8.19
C GLY A 146 -2.63 6.54 6.76
N TYR A 147 -3.66 5.76 6.46
CA TYR A 147 -4.38 5.69 5.20
C TYR A 147 -5.85 5.34 5.44
N VAL A 148 -6.71 5.56 4.45
CA VAL A 148 -8.12 5.16 4.49
C VAL A 148 -8.24 3.73 3.99
N ALA A 149 -8.75 2.84 4.85
CA ALA A 149 -8.89 1.42 4.54
C ALA A 149 -9.99 1.16 3.50
N GLU A 150 -9.74 0.18 2.61
CA GLU A 150 -10.72 -0.20 1.60
C GLU A 150 -11.94 -0.94 2.22
N PRO A 151 -13.12 -0.79 1.61
CA PRO A 151 -13.44 -0.11 0.35
C PRO A 151 -13.73 1.39 0.47
N ARG A 152 -13.49 2.03 1.63
CA ARG A 152 -13.79 3.46 1.83
C ARG A 152 -12.84 4.34 1.05
N THR A 153 -13.31 5.56 0.79
CA THR A 153 -12.47 6.72 0.50
C THR A 153 -12.72 7.78 1.56
N ILE A 154 -11.92 8.84 1.54
CA ILE A 154 -12.14 9.98 2.45
C ILE A 154 -13.49 10.66 2.21
N PHE A 155 -14.10 10.50 1.05
CA PHE A 155 -15.41 11.07 0.70
C PHE A 155 -16.52 10.02 0.76
N ARG A 156 -17.69 10.41 1.27
CA ARG A 156 -18.86 9.51 1.38
C ARG A 156 -19.35 8.98 0.04
N GLY A 157 -19.24 9.79 -1.01
CA GLY A 157 -19.79 9.47 -2.34
C GLY A 157 -18.94 8.53 -3.18
N ALA A 158 -17.71 8.20 -2.76
CA ALA A 158 -16.79 7.38 -3.55
C ALA A 158 -16.36 6.11 -2.79
N ARG A 159 -15.98 5.10 -3.56
CA ARG A 159 -15.47 3.82 -3.05
C ARG A 159 -14.28 3.35 -3.86
N LYS A 160 -13.48 2.47 -3.26
CA LYS A 160 -12.44 1.68 -3.94
C LYS A 160 -13.04 0.31 -4.28
N LEU A 161 -12.83 -0.17 -5.51
CA LEU A 161 -13.02 -1.59 -5.79
C LEU A 161 -11.89 -2.34 -5.11
N GLN A 162 -12.21 -3.30 -4.24
CA GLN A 162 -11.20 -3.98 -3.43
C GLN A 162 -10.32 -4.91 -4.29
N PRO A 163 -9.13 -5.30 -3.81
CA PRO A 163 -8.30 -6.31 -4.46
C PRO A 163 -9.09 -7.59 -4.74
N ALA A 164 -8.86 -8.18 -5.91
CA ALA A 164 -9.55 -9.37 -6.37
C ALA A 164 -11.09 -9.22 -6.47
N GLU A 165 -11.59 -8.01 -6.65
CA GLU A 165 -13.02 -7.81 -6.90
C GLU A 165 -13.32 -7.47 -8.35
N THR A 166 -14.53 -7.87 -8.76
CA THR A 166 -15.18 -7.50 -10.01
C THR A 166 -16.53 -6.87 -9.72
N LEU A 167 -16.98 -5.99 -10.62
CA LEU A 167 -18.33 -5.43 -10.60
C LEU A 167 -18.89 -5.42 -12.03
N CYS A 168 -19.94 -6.20 -12.28
CA CYS A 168 -20.64 -6.27 -13.55
C CYS A 168 -22.00 -5.60 -13.42
N ILE A 169 -22.20 -4.49 -14.10
CA ILE A 169 -23.46 -3.72 -14.08
C ILE A 169 -24.16 -3.86 -15.41
N ARG A 170 -25.37 -4.40 -15.43
CA ARG A 170 -26.23 -4.45 -16.59
C ARG A 170 -27.17 -3.24 -16.59
N ARG A 171 -27.27 -2.60 -17.74
CA ARG A 171 -28.11 -1.42 -17.89
C ARG A 171 -29.57 -1.73 -17.62
N GLY A 172 -30.21 -0.94 -16.76
CA GLY A 172 -31.60 -1.12 -16.38
C GLY A 172 -31.87 -2.17 -15.30
N GLU A 173 -30.83 -2.89 -14.84
CA GLU A 173 -30.94 -3.84 -13.75
C GLU A 173 -30.44 -3.23 -12.43
N PRO A 174 -30.85 -3.80 -11.28
CA PRO A 174 -30.28 -3.42 -9.98
C PRO A 174 -28.77 -3.64 -9.95
N ILE A 175 -28.04 -2.69 -9.35
CA ILE A 175 -26.58 -2.77 -9.25
C ILE A 175 -26.21 -3.81 -8.21
N PRO A 176 -25.45 -4.86 -8.58
CA PRO A 176 -25.04 -5.89 -7.64
C PRO A 176 -23.93 -5.39 -6.70
N ALA A 177 -23.69 -6.12 -5.61
CA ALA A 177 -22.48 -5.96 -4.84
C ALA A 177 -21.26 -6.46 -5.64
N PRO A 178 -20.06 -5.88 -5.44
CA PRO A 178 -18.82 -6.42 -6.00
C PRO A 178 -18.63 -7.89 -5.62
N ARG A 179 -18.10 -8.69 -6.54
CA ARG A 179 -17.81 -10.11 -6.36
C ARG A 179 -16.31 -10.32 -6.18
N THR A 180 -15.90 -10.95 -5.10
CA THR A 180 -14.52 -11.41 -4.91
C THR A 180 -14.29 -12.65 -5.78
N TYR A 181 -13.27 -12.60 -6.66
CA TYR A 181 -12.92 -13.73 -7.54
C TYR A 181 -11.70 -14.52 -7.06
N TRP A 182 -10.93 -13.99 -6.11
CA TRP A 182 -9.77 -14.64 -5.52
C TRP A 182 -9.51 -14.17 -4.09
N ASP A 183 -8.98 -15.06 -3.26
CA ASP A 183 -8.43 -14.73 -1.96
C ASP A 183 -7.26 -15.66 -1.62
N VAL A 184 -6.27 -15.14 -0.88
CA VAL A 184 -5.12 -15.92 -0.46
C VAL A 184 -5.54 -16.95 0.60
N GLN A 185 -5.14 -18.20 0.39
CA GLN A 185 -5.44 -19.32 1.29
C GLN A 185 -4.17 -19.76 2.01
N TYR A 186 -4.21 -19.83 3.33
CA TYR A 186 -3.10 -20.30 4.16
C TYR A 186 -3.32 -21.78 4.51
N SER A 187 -2.93 -22.67 3.57
CA SER A 187 -2.97 -24.11 3.75
C SER A 187 -1.54 -24.63 3.93
N LEU A 188 -1.09 -24.75 5.21
CA LEU A 188 0.31 -25.01 5.52
C LEU A 188 0.74 -26.44 5.14
N ASP A 189 1.79 -26.56 4.33
CA ASP A 189 2.48 -27.81 4.03
C ASP A 189 3.61 -28.05 5.03
N ASN A 190 3.30 -28.78 6.10
CA ASN A 190 4.25 -29.09 7.17
C ASN A 190 5.29 -30.16 6.79
N HIS A 191 5.20 -30.77 5.60
CA HIS A 191 6.14 -31.78 5.11
C HIS A 191 7.28 -31.17 4.31
N LEU A 192 7.18 -29.90 3.92
CA LEU A 192 8.19 -29.24 3.08
C LEU A 192 9.49 -29.02 3.85
N THR A 193 10.59 -29.59 3.34
CA THR A 193 11.92 -29.39 3.93
C THR A 193 12.50 -28.02 3.57
N LEU A 194 13.49 -27.55 4.33
CA LEU A 194 14.19 -26.30 4.00
C LEU A 194 14.87 -26.37 2.62
N ALA A 195 15.45 -27.52 2.27
CA ALA A 195 16.11 -27.71 0.98
C ALA A 195 15.13 -27.62 -0.19
N ASP A 196 13.99 -28.29 -0.10
CA ASP A 196 12.95 -28.23 -1.13
C ASP A 196 12.37 -26.83 -1.23
N ALA A 197 12.10 -26.19 -0.08
CA ALA A 197 11.57 -24.83 -0.03
C ALA A 197 12.52 -23.79 -0.62
N THR A 198 13.84 -23.91 -0.41
CA THR A 198 14.81 -22.98 -1.02
C THR A 198 14.94 -23.18 -2.52
N ALA A 199 14.92 -24.43 -3.00
CA ALA A 199 14.96 -24.74 -4.43
C ALA A 199 13.72 -24.20 -5.16
N GLU A 200 12.54 -24.53 -4.64
CA GLU A 200 11.26 -24.09 -5.21
C GLU A 200 11.12 -22.56 -5.18
N LEU A 201 11.52 -21.92 -4.08
CA LEU A 201 11.49 -20.46 -3.98
C LEU A 201 12.36 -19.80 -5.06
N THR A 202 13.55 -20.33 -5.30
CA THR A 202 14.46 -19.81 -6.31
C THR A 202 13.85 -19.87 -7.71
N GLU A 203 13.22 -21.00 -8.06
CA GLU A 203 12.57 -21.17 -9.37
C GLU A 203 11.34 -20.26 -9.52
N ARG A 204 10.48 -20.18 -8.49
CA ARG A 204 9.30 -19.31 -8.52
C ARG A 204 9.67 -17.82 -8.59
N LEU A 205 10.71 -17.39 -7.87
CA LEU A 205 11.23 -16.04 -7.97
C LEU A 205 11.77 -15.77 -9.39
N ARG A 206 12.53 -16.70 -9.93
CA ARG A 206 13.07 -16.60 -11.29
C ARG A 206 11.96 -16.47 -12.33
N GLU A 207 10.93 -17.30 -12.23
CA GLU A 207 9.76 -17.23 -13.11
C GLU A 207 9.05 -15.89 -12.99
N SER A 208 8.77 -15.45 -11.75
CA SER A 208 8.10 -14.18 -11.50
C SER A 208 8.89 -12.99 -12.04
N VAL A 209 10.21 -12.94 -11.81
CA VAL A 209 11.08 -11.88 -12.36
C VAL A 209 11.08 -11.93 -13.87
N ARG A 210 11.23 -13.13 -14.49
CA ARG A 210 11.22 -13.29 -15.94
C ARG A 210 9.96 -12.71 -16.59
N LEU A 211 8.79 -12.99 -16.00
CA LEU A 211 7.52 -12.48 -16.49
C LEU A 211 7.42 -10.95 -16.38
N ARG A 212 7.99 -10.34 -15.33
CA ARG A 212 8.01 -8.88 -15.14
C ARG A 212 9.09 -8.17 -15.95
N MET A 213 10.03 -8.92 -16.53
CA MET A 213 11.05 -8.38 -17.43
C MET A 213 10.57 -8.21 -18.89
N ILE A 214 9.40 -8.74 -19.25
CA ILE A 214 8.83 -8.57 -20.58
C ILE A 214 8.50 -7.08 -20.76
N ALA A 215 9.23 -6.40 -21.63
CA ALA A 215 9.02 -4.98 -21.92
C ALA A 215 9.67 -4.62 -23.26
N GLU A 216 9.00 -3.78 -24.05
CA GLU A 216 9.54 -3.20 -25.30
C GLU A 216 10.23 -1.84 -25.07
N VAL A 217 10.26 -1.37 -23.81
CA VAL A 217 10.84 -0.09 -23.37
C VAL A 217 12.01 -0.33 -22.40
N PRO A 218 12.87 0.69 -22.16
CA PRO A 218 13.97 0.56 -21.22
C PRO A 218 13.54 0.10 -19.84
N LEU A 219 14.14 -0.99 -19.36
CA LEU A 219 13.83 -1.67 -18.11
C LEU A 219 14.99 -1.51 -17.11
N GLY A 220 14.65 -1.39 -15.82
CA GLY A 220 15.60 -1.39 -14.71
C GLY A 220 15.00 -1.92 -13.42
N ALA A 221 15.66 -1.62 -12.31
CA ALA A 221 15.17 -1.99 -10.96
C ALA A 221 15.56 -0.95 -9.91
N PHE A 222 14.77 -0.86 -8.86
CA PHE A 222 15.20 -0.19 -7.62
C PHE A 222 16.17 -1.08 -6.86
N LEU A 223 17.24 -0.50 -6.33
CA LEU A 223 18.26 -1.20 -5.56
C LEU A 223 18.56 -0.44 -4.26
N SER A 224 17.90 -0.83 -3.17
CA SER A 224 18.09 -0.23 -1.84
C SER A 224 19.22 -0.88 -1.03
N GLY A 225 19.83 -1.97 -1.54
CA GLY A 225 20.74 -2.79 -0.76
C GLY A 225 20.06 -3.63 0.34
N GLY A 226 18.74 -3.68 0.37
CA GLY A 226 17.95 -4.65 1.14
C GLY A 226 17.86 -6.00 0.44
N VAL A 227 17.58 -7.07 1.19
CA VAL A 227 17.56 -8.43 0.65
C VAL A 227 16.57 -8.58 -0.53
N ASP A 228 15.41 -7.93 -0.48
CA ASP A 228 14.35 -8.08 -1.49
C ASP A 228 14.76 -7.47 -2.83
N SER A 229 15.12 -6.19 -2.83
CA SER A 229 15.57 -5.49 -4.04
C SER A 229 16.85 -6.12 -4.62
N SER A 230 17.76 -6.57 -3.74
CA SER A 230 18.99 -7.25 -4.15
C SER A 230 18.72 -8.61 -4.79
N ALA A 231 17.74 -9.38 -4.26
CA ALA A 231 17.34 -10.65 -4.84
C ALA A 231 16.69 -10.47 -6.23
N VAL A 232 15.85 -9.46 -6.38
CA VAL A 232 15.27 -9.11 -7.69
C VAL A 232 16.37 -8.76 -8.69
N VAL A 233 17.31 -7.86 -8.32
CA VAL A 233 18.43 -7.46 -9.21
C VAL A 233 19.35 -8.64 -9.54
N ALA A 234 19.68 -9.49 -8.55
CA ALA A 234 20.49 -10.69 -8.77
C ALA A 234 19.83 -11.66 -9.76
N THR A 235 18.52 -11.85 -9.62
CA THR A 235 17.73 -12.71 -10.52
C THR A 235 17.63 -12.10 -11.92
N MET A 236 17.39 -10.80 -12.04
CA MET A 236 17.40 -10.09 -13.33
C MET A 236 18.73 -10.23 -14.06
N ALA A 237 19.84 -10.04 -13.34
CA ALA A 237 21.18 -10.18 -13.92
C ALA A 237 21.48 -11.61 -14.43
N GLY A 238 20.92 -12.62 -13.76
CA GLY A 238 21.00 -14.03 -14.21
C GLY A 238 20.11 -14.37 -15.40
N LEU A 239 19.12 -13.52 -15.72
CA LEU A 239 18.19 -13.70 -16.85
C LEU A 239 18.52 -12.79 -18.04
N SER A 240 19.26 -11.71 -17.82
CA SER A 240 19.61 -10.72 -18.84
C SER A 240 20.98 -11.00 -19.45
N GLY A 241 21.11 -10.85 -20.76
CA GLY A 241 22.41 -10.82 -21.45
C GLY A 241 23.13 -9.46 -21.38
N GLU A 242 22.44 -8.41 -20.90
CA GLU A 242 22.94 -7.04 -20.81
C GLU A 242 22.98 -6.57 -19.35
N PRO A 243 23.88 -5.60 -19.00
CA PRO A 243 23.90 -5.03 -17.67
C PRO A 243 22.55 -4.41 -17.28
N VAL A 244 22.00 -4.81 -16.14
CA VAL A 244 20.75 -4.28 -15.60
C VAL A 244 20.92 -2.81 -15.18
N ASN A 245 19.98 -1.94 -15.55
CA ASN A 245 19.93 -0.59 -15.02
C ASN A 245 19.40 -0.62 -13.59
N THR A 246 20.11 -0.04 -12.63
CA THR A 246 19.67 0.00 -11.22
C THR A 246 19.68 1.43 -10.70
N CYS A 247 18.67 1.79 -9.92
CA CYS A 247 18.50 3.13 -9.36
C CYS A 247 18.41 3.07 -7.85
N SER A 248 19.15 3.95 -7.18
CA SER A 248 19.16 4.12 -5.72
C SER A 248 19.11 5.59 -5.36
N ILE A 249 18.60 5.88 -4.16
CA ILE A 249 18.85 7.17 -3.52
C ILE A 249 19.80 6.98 -2.34
N ALA A 250 20.68 7.94 -2.15
CA ALA A 250 21.52 8.07 -0.96
C ALA A 250 20.99 9.24 -0.12
N PHE A 251 21.11 9.15 1.21
CA PHE A 251 20.83 10.27 2.10
C PHE A 251 22.14 10.94 2.55
N ASP A 252 22.09 12.24 2.70
CA ASP A 252 23.19 13.02 3.30
C ASP A 252 23.42 12.71 4.79
N ASP A 253 22.41 12.13 5.47
CA ASP A 253 22.53 11.64 6.86
C ASP A 253 22.97 10.17 6.88
N PRO A 254 24.17 9.85 7.43
CA PRO A 254 24.67 8.49 7.48
C PRO A 254 23.76 7.50 8.22
N ALA A 255 22.91 7.97 9.14
CA ALA A 255 21.99 7.12 9.91
C ALA A 255 20.86 6.54 9.04
N PHE A 256 20.62 7.10 7.84
CA PHE A 256 19.59 6.70 6.89
C PHE A 256 20.16 6.25 5.54
N ASN A 257 21.49 6.24 5.39
CA ASN A 257 22.14 5.96 4.12
C ASN A 257 22.51 4.48 3.98
N GLU A 258 21.88 3.80 3.03
CA GLU A 258 22.12 2.38 2.70
C GLU A 258 22.90 2.21 1.38
N SER A 259 23.37 3.29 0.75
CA SER A 259 23.99 3.25 -0.59
C SER A 259 25.20 2.33 -0.71
N ALA A 260 25.97 2.12 0.36
CA ALA A 260 27.11 1.22 0.37
C ALA A 260 26.68 -0.25 0.08
N PHE A 261 25.56 -0.69 0.63
CA PHE A 261 25.04 -2.05 0.38
C PHE A 261 24.48 -2.18 -1.05
N ALA A 262 23.81 -1.14 -1.54
CA ALA A 262 23.37 -1.10 -2.92
C ALA A 262 24.57 -1.19 -3.89
N GLN A 263 25.66 -0.44 -3.60
CA GLN A 263 26.88 -0.47 -4.39
C GLN A 263 27.53 -1.86 -4.40
N MET A 264 27.58 -2.57 -3.26
CA MET A 264 28.12 -3.94 -3.20
C MET A 264 27.39 -4.90 -4.16
N VAL A 265 26.07 -4.79 -4.25
CA VAL A 265 25.27 -5.60 -5.16
C VAL A 265 25.49 -5.15 -6.61
N ALA A 266 25.55 -3.86 -6.85
CA ALA A 266 25.80 -3.28 -8.17
C ALA A 266 27.16 -3.73 -8.72
N ASP A 267 28.21 -3.72 -7.90
CA ASP A 267 29.57 -4.18 -8.27
C ASP A 267 29.60 -5.69 -8.56
N ARG A 268 28.93 -6.50 -7.73
CA ARG A 268 28.87 -7.95 -7.91
C ARG A 268 28.22 -8.33 -9.24
N TYR A 269 27.11 -7.68 -9.60
CA TYR A 269 26.34 -7.97 -10.81
C TYR A 269 26.67 -7.05 -11.99
N LYS A 270 27.64 -6.15 -11.82
CA LYS A 270 28.10 -5.20 -12.86
C LYS A 270 26.94 -4.42 -13.47
N THR A 271 26.03 -3.95 -12.65
CA THR A 271 24.87 -3.19 -13.11
C THR A 271 25.27 -1.78 -13.56
N ARG A 272 24.47 -1.16 -14.42
CA ARG A 272 24.56 0.29 -14.67
C ARG A 272 23.85 1.01 -13.53
N HIS A 273 24.60 1.36 -12.48
CA HIS A 273 24.06 1.86 -11.24
C HIS A 273 23.99 3.38 -11.19
N PHE A 274 22.78 3.92 -11.02
CA PHE A 274 22.50 5.35 -10.91
C PHE A 274 22.11 5.68 -9.47
N VAL A 275 22.83 6.66 -8.88
CA VAL A 275 22.60 7.09 -7.50
C VAL A 275 22.38 8.60 -7.47
N GLU A 276 21.35 9.05 -6.78
CA GLU A 276 21.09 10.46 -6.51
C GLU A 276 21.05 10.70 -5.00
N THR A 277 21.75 11.75 -4.53
CA THR A 277 21.73 12.10 -3.12
C THR A 277 20.52 13.00 -2.83
N VAL A 278 19.66 12.54 -1.94
CA VAL A 278 18.50 13.28 -1.46
C VAL A 278 18.87 13.98 -0.16
N LYS A 279 18.59 15.27 -0.09
CA LYS A 279 18.79 16.03 1.15
C LYS A 279 17.78 15.60 2.19
N SER A 280 18.24 15.46 3.42
CA SER A 280 17.38 15.10 4.57
C SER A 280 16.40 16.21 5.00
N ASP A 281 16.36 17.33 4.29
CA ASP A 281 15.47 18.48 4.54
C ASP A 281 14.54 18.80 3.35
N ASP A 282 14.16 17.79 2.57
CA ASP A 282 13.31 17.91 1.38
C ASP A 282 11.82 18.14 1.75
N PHE A 283 11.57 19.28 2.40
CA PHE A 283 10.26 19.64 2.92
C PHE A 283 9.27 20.12 1.86
N ASP A 284 9.76 20.53 0.69
CA ASP A 284 8.94 21.09 -0.38
C ASP A 284 7.99 20.04 -0.96
N LEU A 285 8.33 18.76 -0.78
CA LEU A 285 7.49 17.66 -1.23
C LEU A 285 6.21 17.45 -0.41
N ILE A 286 6.08 17.99 0.80
CA ILE A 286 4.89 17.76 1.66
C ILE A 286 3.60 18.13 0.94
N ASP A 287 3.56 19.33 0.35
CA ASP A 287 2.37 19.81 -0.36
C ASP A 287 2.15 19.08 -1.69
N THR A 288 3.23 18.75 -2.38
CA THR A 288 3.20 17.94 -3.62
C THR A 288 2.61 16.55 -3.35
N LEU A 289 3.07 15.87 -2.30
CA LEU A 289 2.57 14.55 -1.93
C LEU A 289 1.11 14.61 -1.47
N ALA A 290 0.73 15.61 -0.67
CA ALA A 290 -0.66 15.78 -0.24
C ALA A 290 -1.62 16.01 -1.44
N ALA A 291 -1.16 16.64 -2.52
CA ALA A 291 -1.93 16.77 -3.75
C ALA A 291 -1.91 15.50 -4.61
N LEU A 292 -0.82 14.74 -4.55
CA LEU A 292 -0.63 13.54 -5.37
C LEU A 292 -1.53 12.37 -4.93
N TYR A 293 -1.66 12.17 -3.62
CA TYR A 293 -2.36 10.98 -3.08
C TYR A 293 -3.89 11.09 -3.10
N ASP A 294 -4.48 12.25 -3.37
CA ASP A 294 -5.94 12.53 -3.43
C ASP A 294 -6.69 12.32 -2.11
N GLU A 295 -6.16 11.54 -1.20
CA GLU A 295 -6.64 11.26 0.14
C GLU A 295 -5.55 11.62 1.15
N PRO A 296 -5.89 11.82 2.43
CA PRO A 296 -4.84 11.98 3.43
C PRO A 296 -4.02 10.70 3.52
N TYR A 297 -2.69 10.85 3.44
CA TYR A 297 -1.74 9.73 3.42
C TYR A 297 -0.53 10.07 4.29
N ALA A 298 -0.16 9.19 5.24
CA ALA A 298 0.79 9.51 6.31
C ALA A 298 2.06 8.66 6.34
N ASP A 299 2.34 7.82 5.33
CA ASP A 299 3.65 7.17 5.27
C ASP A 299 4.72 8.16 4.80
N SER A 300 5.63 8.50 5.69
CA SER A 300 6.72 9.44 5.41
C SER A 300 7.75 8.90 4.41
N SER A 301 7.76 7.58 4.17
CA SER A 301 8.61 6.97 3.14
C SER A 301 8.14 7.29 1.71
N ALA A 302 6.98 7.94 1.56
CA ALA A 302 6.53 8.50 0.28
C ALA A 302 7.52 9.52 -0.30
N ILE A 303 8.22 10.28 0.55
CA ILE A 303 9.24 11.25 0.13
C ILE A 303 10.39 10.56 -0.62
N PRO A 304 11.13 9.63 -0.01
CA PRO A 304 12.20 8.93 -0.73
C PRO A 304 11.69 8.06 -1.88
N THR A 305 10.47 7.49 -1.80
CA THR A 305 9.88 6.74 -2.92
C THR A 305 9.62 7.64 -4.12
N TYR A 306 9.10 8.84 -3.91
CA TYR A 306 8.92 9.83 -4.97
C TYR A 306 10.26 10.18 -5.65
N ARG A 307 11.33 10.39 -4.86
CA ARG A 307 12.65 10.76 -5.40
C ARG A 307 13.31 9.61 -6.18
N VAL A 308 13.23 8.37 -5.70
CA VAL A 308 13.79 7.24 -6.47
C VAL A 308 13.04 7.00 -7.77
N CYS A 309 11.72 7.21 -7.79
CA CYS A 309 10.94 7.15 -9.03
C CYS A 309 11.32 8.28 -10.01
N GLN A 310 11.52 9.50 -9.50
CA GLN A 310 12.01 10.64 -10.28
C GLN A 310 13.38 10.36 -10.92
N LEU A 311 14.30 9.79 -10.16
CA LEU A 311 15.60 9.37 -10.66
C LEU A 311 15.46 8.28 -11.73
N ALA A 312 14.73 7.22 -11.43
CA ALA A 312 14.60 6.06 -12.31
C ALA A 312 14.02 6.46 -13.67
N ARG A 313 13.03 7.35 -13.71
CA ARG A 313 12.42 7.81 -14.97
C ARG A 313 13.41 8.53 -15.89
N LYS A 314 14.49 9.06 -15.39
CA LYS A 314 15.57 9.64 -16.22
C LYS A 314 16.28 8.57 -17.08
N HIS A 315 16.21 7.30 -16.68
CA HIS A 315 17.00 6.20 -17.26
C HIS A 315 16.15 5.06 -17.81
N VAL A 316 14.97 4.81 -17.23
CA VAL A 316 14.10 3.69 -17.58
C VAL A 316 12.62 4.12 -17.59
N THR A 317 11.80 3.35 -18.30
CA THR A 317 10.34 3.54 -18.34
C THR A 317 9.63 2.53 -17.43
N VAL A 318 10.25 1.36 -17.22
CA VAL A 318 9.78 0.30 -16.32
C VAL A 318 10.87 0.00 -15.30
N ALA A 319 10.49 -0.15 -14.02
CA ALA A 319 11.39 -0.56 -12.95
C ALA A 319 10.81 -1.73 -12.15
N LEU A 320 11.62 -2.74 -11.85
CA LEU A 320 11.24 -3.79 -10.92
C LEU A 320 11.55 -3.36 -9.48
N SER A 321 10.64 -3.70 -8.57
CA SER A 321 10.73 -3.39 -7.14
C SER A 321 10.77 -4.66 -6.29
N GLY A 322 11.29 -4.54 -5.07
CA GLY A 322 11.31 -5.60 -4.05
C GLY A 322 10.13 -5.55 -3.09
N ASP A 323 9.09 -4.76 -3.36
CA ASP A 323 7.92 -4.64 -2.48
C ASP A 323 7.09 -5.94 -2.42
N GLY A 324 6.40 -6.18 -1.29
CA GLY A 324 5.60 -7.40 -1.04
C GLY A 324 6.36 -8.54 -0.37
N GLY A 325 7.70 -8.48 -0.34
CA GLY A 325 8.52 -9.54 0.24
C GLY A 325 8.45 -9.62 1.77
N ASP A 326 8.28 -8.50 2.44
CA ASP A 326 8.17 -8.46 3.91
C ASP A 326 6.87 -9.08 4.41
N GLU A 327 5.77 -8.80 3.73
CA GLU A 327 4.43 -9.26 4.06
C GLU A 327 4.34 -10.80 3.91
N SER A 328 4.76 -11.30 2.77
CA SER A 328 4.61 -12.71 2.43
C SER A 328 5.61 -13.62 3.15
N MET A 329 6.82 -13.12 3.47
CA MET A 329 7.93 -13.92 4.02
C MET A 329 8.29 -13.61 5.47
N GLY A 330 7.47 -12.82 6.17
CA GLY A 330 7.68 -12.56 7.60
C GLY A 330 8.85 -11.62 7.91
N GLY A 331 9.08 -10.60 7.09
CA GLY A 331 10.23 -9.71 7.22
C GLY A 331 10.12 -8.67 8.34
N TYR A 332 8.94 -8.28 8.74
CA TYR A 332 8.74 -7.24 9.74
C TYR A 332 9.06 -7.69 11.16
N ARG A 333 9.71 -6.81 11.93
CA ARG A 333 9.98 -7.05 13.35
C ARG A 333 8.70 -7.26 14.16
N ARG A 334 7.59 -6.60 13.78
CA ARG A 334 6.28 -6.74 14.45
C ARG A 334 5.75 -8.16 14.39
N TYR A 335 6.01 -8.94 13.35
CA TYR A 335 5.62 -10.33 13.23
C TYR A 335 6.28 -11.21 14.30
N ARG A 336 7.60 -11.06 14.48
CA ARG A 336 8.34 -11.80 15.51
C ARG A 336 7.86 -11.45 16.92
N MET A 337 7.59 -10.17 17.15
CA MET A 337 7.06 -9.71 18.44
C MET A 337 5.69 -10.31 18.70
N HIS A 338 4.82 -10.32 17.69
CA HIS A 338 3.47 -10.90 17.78
C HIS A 338 3.53 -12.40 18.09
N LEU A 339 4.40 -13.17 17.42
CA LEU A 339 4.58 -14.60 17.71
C LEU A 339 5.09 -14.86 19.15
N MET A 340 5.96 -13.99 19.67
CA MET A 340 6.37 -14.08 21.08
C MET A 340 5.21 -13.79 22.03
N GLU A 341 4.40 -12.80 21.71
CA GLU A 341 3.19 -12.47 22.47
C GLU A 341 2.14 -13.58 22.41
N GLU A 342 1.95 -14.26 21.27
CA GLU A 342 1.06 -15.40 21.14
C GLU A 342 1.47 -16.56 22.07
N LYS A 343 2.75 -16.92 22.11
CA LYS A 343 3.24 -17.92 23.07
C LYS A 343 2.90 -17.58 24.52
N MET A 344 2.91 -16.29 24.87
CA MET A 344 2.52 -15.84 26.21
C MET A 344 0.98 -15.88 26.38
N ARG A 345 0.23 -15.62 25.32
CA ARG A 345 -1.25 -15.72 25.32
C ARG A 345 -1.70 -17.16 25.51
N ASP A 346 -1.06 -18.10 24.86
CA ASP A 346 -1.35 -19.53 24.97
C ASP A 346 -1.04 -20.08 26.36
N ALA A 347 0.02 -19.57 26.98
CA ALA A 347 0.45 -19.99 28.31
C ALA A 347 -0.47 -19.46 29.44
N MET A 348 -1.33 -18.46 29.18
CA MET A 348 -2.13 -17.80 30.23
C MET A 348 -3.57 -17.51 29.76
N PRO A 349 -4.60 -18.06 30.44
CA PRO A 349 -6.00 -17.81 30.08
C PRO A 349 -6.36 -16.33 30.06
N PHE A 350 -7.22 -15.94 29.11
CA PHE A 350 -7.62 -14.56 28.86
C PHE A 350 -8.19 -13.87 30.12
N GLY A 351 -9.00 -14.60 30.92
CA GLY A 351 -9.59 -14.09 32.17
C GLY A 351 -8.55 -13.67 33.21
N VAL A 352 -7.34 -14.25 33.20
CA VAL A 352 -6.23 -13.90 34.10
C VAL A 352 -5.35 -12.82 33.49
N ARG A 353 -4.96 -12.98 32.22
CA ARG A 353 -4.01 -12.05 31.58
C ARG A 353 -4.61 -10.67 31.31
N LYS A 354 -5.91 -10.56 31.00
CA LYS A 354 -6.57 -9.28 30.72
C LYS A 354 -6.51 -8.32 31.92
N PRO A 355 -6.94 -8.65 33.13
CA PRO A 355 -6.81 -7.76 34.28
C PRO A 355 -5.36 -7.53 34.69
N LEU A 356 -4.50 -8.56 34.70
CA LEU A 356 -3.09 -8.44 35.09
C LEU A 356 -2.33 -7.47 34.16
N PHE A 357 -2.30 -7.78 32.88
CA PHE A 357 -1.57 -6.96 31.91
C PHE A 357 -2.28 -5.65 31.59
N GLY A 358 -3.62 -5.58 31.75
CA GLY A 358 -4.38 -4.35 31.66
C GLY A 358 -3.98 -3.34 32.75
N LEU A 359 -3.79 -3.81 33.98
CA LEU A 359 -3.27 -2.98 35.09
C LEU A 359 -1.83 -2.55 34.84
N LEU A 360 -0.95 -3.50 34.52
CA LEU A 360 0.45 -3.21 34.18
C LEU A 360 0.56 -2.21 33.02
N GLY A 361 -0.24 -2.39 31.96
CA GLY A 361 -0.28 -1.48 30.82
C GLY A 361 -0.78 -0.06 31.15
N LYS A 362 -1.51 0.14 32.24
CA LYS A 362 -1.93 1.46 32.74
C LYS A 362 -0.83 2.11 33.59
N VAL A 363 -0.29 1.37 34.56
CA VAL A 363 0.62 1.87 35.60
C VAL A 363 2.06 2.00 35.09
N TYR A 364 2.47 1.12 34.16
CA TYR A 364 3.86 1.11 33.67
C TYR A 364 4.21 2.42 32.93
N PRO A 365 5.31 3.09 33.27
CA PRO A 365 5.67 4.35 32.63
C PRO A 365 6.03 4.14 31.16
N LYS A 366 5.66 5.10 30.31
CA LYS A 366 6.16 5.19 28.94
C LYS A 366 7.32 6.18 28.92
N ALA A 367 8.55 5.67 29.06
CA ALA A 367 9.75 6.47 29.06
C ALA A 367 10.57 6.15 27.80
N ASP A 368 10.42 6.96 26.76
CA ASP A 368 11.08 6.74 25.45
C ASP A 368 12.62 6.88 25.54
N TRP A 369 13.12 7.61 26.54
CA TRP A 369 14.54 7.79 26.88
C TRP A 369 15.13 6.66 27.72
N ALA A 370 14.29 5.82 28.35
CA ALA A 370 14.76 4.81 29.32
C ALA A 370 15.29 3.54 28.62
N PRO A 371 16.09 2.70 29.29
CA PRO A 371 16.50 1.40 28.79
C PRO A 371 15.33 0.52 28.35
N ARG A 372 15.59 -0.43 27.44
CA ARG A 372 14.56 -1.28 26.79
C ARG A 372 13.61 -1.96 27.79
N VAL A 373 14.10 -2.33 28.99
CA VAL A 373 13.27 -2.95 30.04
C VAL A 373 12.08 -2.04 30.42
N PHE A 374 12.28 -0.73 30.47
CA PHE A 374 11.24 0.25 30.82
C PHE A 374 10.34 0.66 29.66
N ARG A 375 10.46 0.02 28.50
CA ARG A 375 9.61 0.24 27.32
C ARG A 375 8.51 -0.82 27.15
N ALA A 376 8.32 -1.70 28.13
CA ALA A 376 7.40 -2.84 28.07
C ALA A 376 5.90 -2.46 28.12
N LYS A 377 5.54 -1.18 28.32
CA LYS A 377 4.14 -0.72 28.39
C LYS A 377 3.30 -1.19 27.20
N THR A 378 3.84 -1.08 25.98
CA THR A 378 3.13 -1.50 24.76
C THR A 378 2.88 -3.00 24.73
N THR A 379 3.88 -3.78 25.12
CA THR A 379 3.77 -5.25 25.23
C THR A 379 2.71 -5.65 26.25
N PHE A 380 2.65 -5.01 27.42
CA PHE A 380 1.60 -5.28 28.40
C PHE A 380 0.22 -4.91 27.86
N GLN A 381 0.11 -3.79 27.15
CA GLN A 381 -1.15 -3.41 26.52
C GLN A 381 -1.56 -4.40 25.42
N ALA A 382 -0.63 -4.95 24.65
CA ALA A 382 -0.87 -5.98 23.66
C ALA A 382 -1.30 -7.30 24.31
N LEU A 383 -0.61 -7.74 25.37
CA LEU A 383 -0.93 -8.97 26.11
C LEU A 383 -2.31 -8.93 26.80
N ALA A 384 -2.85 -7.76 27.12
CA ALA A 384 -4.20 -7.60 27.67
C ALA A 384 -5.33 -7.80 26.63
N ARG A 385 -5.01 -7.97 25.35
CA ARG A 385 -5.92 -8.04 24.21
C ARG A 385 -5.93 -9.44 23.60
N ASP A 386 -6.95 -9.74 22.77
CA ASP A 386 -6.88 -10.87 21.84
C ASP A 386 -5.86 -10.63 20.71
N SER A 387 -5.61 -11.62 19.87
CA SER A 387 -4.60 -11.59 18.81
C SER A 387 -4.83 -10.43 17.83
N VAL A 388 -6.06 -10.31 17.30
CA VAL A 388 -6.42 -9.28 16.31
C VAL A 388 -6.34 -7.87 16.91
N GLN A 389 -6.91 -7.67 18.11
CA GLN A 389 -6.85 -6.39 18.82
C GLN A 389 -5.41 -5.99 19.15
N ALA A 390 -4.56 -6.95 19.53
CA ALA A 390 -3.16 -6.69 19.84
C ALA A 390 -2.37 -6.32 18.58
N TYR A 391 -2.62 -7.00 17.48
CA TYR A 391 -1.98 -6.68 16.21
C TYR A 391 -2.38 -5.28 15.74
N PHE A 392 -3.67 -4.97 15.71
CA PHE A 392 -4.18 -3.62 15.41
C PHE A 392 -3.55 -2.55 16.31
N HIS A 393 -3.46 -2.80 17.62
CA HIS A 393 -2.81 -1.88 18.56
C HIS A 393 -1.32 -1.65 18.24
N THR A 394 -0.65 -2.67 17.71
CA THR A 394 0.79 -2.60 17.35
C THR A 394 1.01 -1.81 16.06
N VAL A 395 0.14 -1.95 15.07
CA VAL A 395 0.28 -1.26 13.77
C VAL A 395 -0.34 0.14 13.77
N SER A 396 -1.18 0.46 14.76
CA SER A 396 -1.82 1.78 14.83
C SER A 396 -0.81 2.90 15.10
N ILE A 397 -0.81 3.93 14.25
CA ILE A 397 -0.01 5.16 14.43
C ILE A 397 -0.51 5.94 15.64
N LEU A 398 -1.80 6.29 15.65
CA LEU A 398 -2.47 6.83 16.83
C LEU A 398 -3.32 5.72 17.46
N ARG A 399 -2.93 5.29 18.65
CA ARG A 399 -3.67 4.27 19.40
C ARG A 399 -5.01 4.79 19.88
N ASP A 400 -5.91 3.90 20.30
CA ASP A 400 -7.27 4.25 20.73
C ASP A 400 -7.34 5.37 21.77
N ASP A 401 -6.45 5.35 22.78
CA ASP A 401 -6.38 6.38 23.80
C ASP A 401 -5.97 7.74 23.24
N MET A 402 -5.07 7.74 22.25
CA MET A 402 -4.66 8.96 21.56
C MET A 402 -5.78 9.51 20.68
N ARG A 403 -6.46 8.67 19.88
CA ARG A 403 -7.57 9.10 19.02
C ARG A 403 -8.75 9.63 19.84
N ARG A 404 -9.10 8.99 20.96
CA ARG A 404 -10.13 9.49 21.87
C ARG A 404 -9.82 10.89 22.41
N ASN A 405 -8.55 11.21 22.68
CA ASN A 405 -8.15 12.52 23.14
C ASN A 405 -8.00 13.54 21.99
N LEU A 406 -7.63 13.07 20.80
CA LEU A 406 -7.46 13.89 19.61
C LEU A 406 -8.79 14.41 19.07
N PHE A 407 -9.83 13.57 19.08
CA PHE A 407 -11.13 13.94 18.51
C PHE A 407 -11.99 14.75 19.49
N SER A 408 -12.69 15.72 18.93
CA SER A 408 -13.67 16.54 19.67
C SER A 408 -14.84 15.69 20.17
N ALA A 409 -15.60 16.22 21.15
CA ALA A 409 -16.79 15.54 21.66
C ALA A 409 -17.89 15.41 20.59
N SER A 410 -18.04 16.40 19.70
CA SER A 410 -18.98 16.35 18.58
C SER A 410 -18.61 15.27 17.58
N PHE A 411 -17.35 15.23 17.15
CA PHE A 411 -16.89 14.24 16.17
C PHE A 411 -17.00 12.81 16.70
N ARG A 412 -16.70 12.56 17.98
CA ARG A 412 -16.90 11.26 18.61
C ARG A 412 -18.36 10.78 18.61
N LYS A 413 -19.34 11.73 18.64
CA LYS A 413 -20.76 11.39 18.48
C LYS A 413 -21.08 10.98 17.04
N GLU A 414 -20.47 11.64 16.04
CA GLU A 414 -20.63 11.30 14.63
C GLU A 414 -20.08 9.92 14.29
N LEU A 415 -19.03 9.46 14.97
CA LEU A 415 -18.48 8.10 14.82
C LEU A 415 -19.48 7.03 15.27
N ALA A 416 -20.51 7.34 16.09
CA ALA A 416 -21.52 6.40 16.55
C ALA A 416 -20.96 5.10 17.15
N GLY A 417 -19.77 5.16 17.75
CA GLY A 417 -19.07 3.99 18.31
C GLY A 417 -18.15 3.25 17.34
N TYR A 418 -18.10 3.62 16.07
CA TYR A 418 -17.18 3.04 15.09
C TYR A 418 -15.73 3.16 15.53
N ASN A 419 -14.95 2.11 15.27
CA ASN A 419 -13.52 2.04 15.53
C ASN A 419 -12.82 1.33 14.35
N ALA A 420 -11.67 1.85 13.91
CA ALA A 420 -10.90 1.26 12.82
C ALA A 420 -10.47 -0.22 13.06
N LEU A 421 -10.53 -0.70 14.29
CA LEU A 421 -10.38 -2.12 14.62
C LEU A 421 -11.39 -3.00 13.87
N GLU A 422 -12.58 -2.50 13.55
CA GLU A 422 -13.62 -3.25 12.84
C GLU A 422 -13.14 -3.69 11.44
N VAL A 423 -12.24 -2.93 10.81
CA VAL A 423 -11.60 -3.33 9.54
C VAL A 423 -10.82 -4.63 9.74
N PHE A 424 -9.99 -4.70 10.77
CA PHE A 424 -9.19 -5.89 11.09
C PHE A 424 -10.06 -7.09 11.49
N GLN A 425 -11.09 -6.85 12.29
CA GLN A 425 -12.01 -7.91 12.71
C GLN A 425 -12.79 -8.50 11.52
N ARG A 426 -13.23 -7.65 10.58
CA ARG A 426 -13.89 -8.10 9.34
C ARG A 426 -12.97 -8.98 8.51
N HIS A 427 -11.71 -8.58 8.31
CA HIS A 427 -10.76 -9.41 7.56
C HIS A 427 -10.40 -10.68 8.33
N ALA A 428 -10.19 -10.61 9.63
CA ALA A 428 -9.89 -11.79 10.46
C ALA A 428 -11.02 -12.83 10.44
N ALA A 429 -12.28 -12.40 10.35
CA ALA A 429 -13.43 -13.30 10.25
C ALA A 429 -13.47 -14.09 8.93
N ASN A 430 -12.83 -13.57 7.87
CA ASN A 430 -12.74 -14.21 6.56
C ASN A 430 -11.41 -14.97 6.36
N ALA A 431 -10.46 -14.81 7.29
CA ALA A 431 -9.14 -15.42 7.16
C ALA A 431 -9.21 -16.95 7.31
N ASN A 432 -8.71 -17.68 6.32
CA ASN A 432 -8.41 -19.10 6.43
C ASN A 432 -6.98 -19.27 6.95
N ALA A 433 -6.76 -19.02 8.25
CA ALA A 433 -5.42 -18.94 8.85
C ALA A 433 -5.46 -19.37 10.32
N ASP A 434 -5.15 -20.62 10.59
CA ASP A 434 -5.07 -21.18 11.95
C ASP A 434 -3.75 -20.83 12.67
N ASP A 435 -2.72 -20.50 11.90
CA ASP A 435 -1.40 -20.11 12.43
C ASP A 435 -1.36 -18.59 12.72
N PRO A 436 -0.84 -18.16 13.89
CA PRO A 436 -0.80 -16.74 14.26
C PRO A 436 -0.01 -15.85 13.28
N LEU A 437 1.06 -16.38 12.64
CA LEU A 437 1.78 -15.61 11.61
C LEU A 437 0.94 -15.48 10.35
N ALA A 438 0.31 -16.56 9.91
CA ALA A 438 -0.57 -16.57 8.75
C ALA A 438 -1.72 -15.56 8.91
N LEU A 439 -2.34 -15.50 10.09
CA LEU A 439 -3.39 -14.53 10.39
C LEU A 439 -2.92 -13.08 10.19
N ILE A 440 -1.80 -12.71 10.80
CA ILE A 440 -1.32 -11.32 10.70
C ILE A 440 -0.74 -10.98 9.32
N GLN A 441 -0.19 -11.96 8.59
CA GLN A 441 0.19 -11.79 7.19
C GLN A 441 -1.04 -11.58 6.30
N TYR A 442 -2.13 -12.32 6.55
CA TYR A 442 -3.41 -12.10 5.86
C TYR A 442 -3.94 -10.68 6.14
N LEU A 443 -3.95 -10.25 7.41
CA LEU A 443 -4.40 -8.89 7.77
C LEU A 443 -3.56 -7.82 7.08
N ASP A 444 -2.23 -7.95 7.06
CA ASP A 444 -1.37 -7.00 6.36
C ASP A 444 -1.59 -7.03 4.84
N THR A 445 -1.80 -8.19 4.24
CA THR A 445 -2.11 -8.32 2.80
C THR A 445 -3.40 -7.59 2.45
N LYS A 446 -4.41 -7.62 3.32
CA LYS A 446 -5.71 -6.98 3.09
C LYS A 446 -5.77 -5.51 3.49
N THR A 447 -4.84 -5.03 4.31
CA THR A 447 -4.87 -3.65 4.85
C THR A 447 -3.60 -2.87 4.50
N TYR A 448 -2.47 -3.22 5.08
CA TYR A 448 -1.21 -2.48 4.96
C TYR A 448 -0.61 -2.55 3.55
N LEU A 449 -0.57 -3.75 2.95
CA LEU A 449 -0.03 -3.92 1.59
C LEU A 449 -0.80 -3.06 0.59
N VAL A 450 -2.11 -3.06 0.65
CA VAL A 450 -2.98 -2.35 -0.31
C VAL A 450 -3.06 -0.85 0.02
N GLY A 451 -3.36 -0.53 1.28
CA GLY A 451 -3.64 0.85 1.71
C GLY A 451 -2.38 1.70 1.84
N ASP A 452 -1.24 1.09 2.14
CA ASP A 452 0.03 1.79 2.31
C ASP A 452 1.00 1.47 1.16
N ILE A 453 1.55 0.27 1.07
CA ILE A 453 2.66 -0.05 0.18
C ILE A 453 2.30 0.16 -1.30
N ASN A 454 1.23 -0.49 -1.79
CA ASN A 454 0.81 -0.39 -3.19
C ASN A 454 0.40 1.04 -3.54
N THR A 455 -0.35 1.70 -2.66
CA THR A 455 -0.75 3.10 -2.84
C THR A 455 0.46 4.02 -2.94
N LYS A 456 1.46 3.85 -2.07
CA LYS A 456 2.70 4.61 -2.11
C LYS A 456 3.44 4.45 -3.42
N VAL A 457 3.69 3.19 -3.80
CA VAL A 457 4.48 2.87 -4.98
C VAL A 457 3.77 3.34 -6.25
N ASP A 458 2.48 3.03 -6.40
CA ASP A 458 1.70 3.44 -7.58
C ASP A 458 1.66 4.96 -7.74
N ARG A 459 1.31 5.71 -6.66
CA ARG A 459 1.21 7.17 -6.75
C ARG A 459 2.56 7.83 -7.03
N ALA A 460 3.61 7.43 -6.30
CA ALA A 460 4.94 8.01 -6.47
C ALA A 460 5.55 7.72 -7.83
N SER A 461 5.38 6.52 -8.35
CA SER A 461 5.90 6.12 -9.66
C SER A 461 5.13 6.77 -10.80
N MET A 462 3.80 6.74 -10.72
CA MET A 462 2.94 7.32 -11.76
C MET A 462 3.04 8.84 -11.83
N ALA A 463 3.39 9.53 -10.74
CA ALA A 463 3.71 10.96 -10.78
C ALA A 463 4.83 11.31 -11.78
N HIS A 464 5.65 10.33 -12.11
CA HIS A 464 6.76 10.46 -13.06
C HIS A 464 6.56 9.64 -14.34
N SER A 465 5.37 9.08 -14.57
CA SER A 465 5.10 8.17 -15.71
C SER A 465 6.08 6.98 -15.73
N LEU A 466 6.46 6.47 -14.56
CA LEU A 466 7.30 5.29 -14.38
C LEU A 466 6.40 4.09 -14.04
N GLU A 467 6.48 3.03 -14.80
CA GLU A 467 5.82 1.78 -14.45
C GLU A 467 6.66 1.00 -13.43
N VAL A 468 6.12 0.73 -12.25
CA VAL A 468 6.76 -0.16 -11.28
C VAL A 468 6.05 -1.51 -11.31
N ARG A 469 6.85 -2.58 -11.30
CA ARG A 469 6.41 -3.98 -11.29
C ARG A 469 7.02 -4.70 -10.09
N GLU A 470 6.19 -5.43 -9.36
CA GLU A 470 6.55 -6.09 -8.11
C GLU A 470 6.59 -7.63 -8.28
N PRO A 471 7.74 -8.24 -8.60
CA PRO A 471 7.85 -9.69 -8.76
C PRO A 471 7.45 -10.48 -7.51
N LEU A 472 7.72 -9.95 -6.31
CA LEU A 472 7.37 -10.61 -5.05
C LEU A 472 5.86 -10.60 -4.75
N MET A 473 5.08 -9.86 -5.53
CA MET A 473 3.61 -9.82 -5.51
C MET A 473 2.98 -10.69 -6.62
N ASP A 474 3.72 -11.57 -7.28
CA ASP A 474 3.12 -12.56 -8.16
C ASP A 474 2.21 -13.49 -7.37
N HIS A 475 0.92 -13.60 -7.75
CA HIS A 475 -0.04 -14.36 -6.96
C HIS A 475 0.32 -15.84 -6.84
N LYS A 476 0.95 -16.44 -7.86
CA LYS A 476 1.43 -17.84 -7.80
C LYS A 476 2.55 -18.02 -6.76
N LEU A 477 3.43 -17.01 -6.66
CA LEU A 477 4.46 -16.98 -5.62
C LEU A 477 3.83 -16.73 -4.25
N VAL A 478 2.89 -15.79 -4.14
CA VAL A 478 2.21 -15.47 -2.88
C VAL A 478 1.39 -16.65 -2.37
N GLU A 479 0.63 -17.36 -3.23
CA GLU A 479 -0.10 -18.58 -2.88
C GLU A 479 0.83 -19.67 -2.33
N TRP A 480 1.96 -19.88 -2.99
CA TRP A 480 2.94 -20.84 -2.53
C TRP A 480 3.61 -20.40 -1.21
N LEU A 481 3.98 -19.12 -1.07
CA LEU A 481 4.50 -18.59 0.18
C LEU A 481 3.47 -18.69 1.32
N ALA A 482 2.19 -18.57 1.04
CA ALA A 482 1.13 -18.76 2.02
C ALA A 482 1.04 -20.23 2.52
N SER A 483 1.47 -21.20 1.71
CA SER A 483 1.52 -22.61 2.12
C SER A 483 2.73 -22.95 3.02
N LEU A 484 3.73 -22.08 3.12
CA LEU A 484 4.92 -22.36 3.93
C LEU A 484 4.64 -22.29 5.43
N PRO A 485 5.13 -23.28 6.21
CA PRO A 485 5.09 -23.23 7.67
C PRO A 485 5.79 -21.98 8.21
N SER A 486 5.27 -21.40 9.29
CA SER A 486 5.84 -20.23 9.95
C SER A 486 7.30 -20.40 10.35
N SER A 487 7.73 -21.64 10.66
CA SER A 487 9.13 -21.99 11.00
C SER A 487 10.12 -21.82 9.84
N LEU A 488 9.66 -21.88 8.59
CA LEU A 488 10.46 -21.60 7.40
C LEU A 488 10.52 -20.09 7.09
N LYS A 489 9.52 -19.31 7.54
CA LYS A 489 9.49 -17.84 7.35
C LYS A 489 10.26 -17.12 8.45
N ILE A 490 10.08 -17.54 9.72
CA ILE A 490 10.71 -16.91 10.88
C ILE A 490 11.39 -17.98 11.74
N LYS A 491 12.70 -17.84 11.95
CA LYS A 491 13.50 -18.73 12.80
C LYS A 491 14.26 -17.94 13.86
N GLY A 492 13.85 -18.09 15.12
CA GLY A 492 14.44 -17.33 16.23
C GLY A 492 14.23 -15.82 16.07
N GLN A 493 15.32 -15.08 15.94
CA GLN A 493 15.30 -13.62 15.70
C GLN A 493 15.34 -13.26 14.22
N GLU A 494 15.35 -14.22 13.33
CA GLU A 494 15.50 -14.02 11.90
C GLU A 494 14.16 -14.14 11.15
N GLY A 495 13.76 -13.07 10.45
CA GLY A 495 12.68 -13.08 9.47
C GLY A 495 13.21 -13.38 8.07
N LYS A 496 12.32 -13.74 7.15
CA LYS A 496 12.64 -14.14 5.78
C LYS A 496 13.63 -15.33 5.73
N PHE A 497 13.53 -16.25 6.69
CA PHE A 497 14.56 -17.27 6.88
C PHE A 497 14.80 -18.09 5.61
N VAL A 498 13.77 -18.70 5.03
CA VAL A 498 13.89 -19.49 3.78
C VAL A 498 14.37 -18.63 2.61
N PHE A 499 13.90 -17.38 2.51
CA PHE A 499 14.30 -16.46 1.44
C PHE A 499 15.79 -16.13 1.50
N LYS A 500 16.28 -15.80 2.69
CA LYS A 500 17.72 -15.57 2.87
C LYS A 500 18.55 -16.79 2.54
N LYS A 501 18.09 -17.99 2.96
CA LYS A 501 18.76 -19.25 2.62
C LYS A 501 18.78 -19.53 1.12
N ALA A 502 17.70 -19.24 0.42
CA ALA A 502 17.65 -19.35 -1.03
C ALA A 502 18.60 -18.37 -1.74
N MET A 503 18.83 -17.20 -1.13
CA MET A 503 19.67 -16.15 -1.71
C MET A 503 21.16 -16.22 -1.31
N GLU A 504 21.57 -17.09 -0.37
CA GLU A 504 22.98 -17.25 0.02
C GLU A 504 23.95 -17.48 -1.16
N PRO A 505 23.61 -18.28 -2.19
CA PRO A 505 24.48 -18.44 -3.36
C PRO A 505 24.64 -17.16 -4.19
N LEU A 506 23.67 -16.26 -4.12
CA LEU A 506 23.57 -15.07 -4.98
C LEU A 506 24.07 -13.81 -4.29
N LEU A 507 23.79 -13.61 -3.01
CA LEU A 507 24.03 -12.36 -2.30
C LEU A 507 25.07 -12.50 -1.18
N PRO A 508 25.88 -11.46 -0.92
CA PRO A 508 26.81 -11.47 0.19
C PRO A 508 26.10 -11.47 1.54
N ASP A 509 26.73 -12.09 2.55
CA ASP A 509 26.21 -12.14 3.92
C ASP A 509 25.93 -10.75 4.52
N ASP A 510 26.75 -9.77 4.21
CA ASP A 510 26.58 -8.37 4.63
C ASP A 510 25.28 -7.74 4.13
N VAL A 511 24.72 -8.22 3.00
CA VAL A 511 23.42 -7.80 2.48
C VAL A 511 22.30 -8.62 3.12
N LEU A 512 22.50 -9.94 3.25
CA LEU A 512 21.48 -10.90 3.73
C LEU A 512 21.18 -10.72 5.22
N TYR A 513 22.22 -10.57 6.04
CA TYR A 513 22.12 -10.70 7.51
C TYR A 513 22.26 -9.38 8.26
N ARG A 514 22.40 -8.26 7.56
CA ARG A 514 22.41 -6.95 8.19
C ARG A 514 21.08 -6.63 8.90
N PRO A 515 21.10 -5.79 9.94
CA PRO A 515 19.87 -5.25 10.50
C PRO A 515 19.08 -4.49 9.44
N LYS A 516 17.77 -4.77 9.34
CA LYS A 516 16.89 -4.04 8.42
C LYS A 516 16.82 -2.57 8.83
N MET A 517 17.11 -1.68 7.90
CA MET A 517 16.82 -0.26 7.99
C MET A 517 15.52 0.04 7.26
N GLY A 518 14.73 0.96 7.79
CA GLY A 518 13.52 1.42 7.11
C GLY A 518 13.83 2.57 6.16
N PHE A 519 13.08 2.68 5.10
CA PHE A 519 13.13 3.80 4.15
C PHE A 519 12.43 5.02 4.79
N ALA A 520 13.04 5.60 5.83
CA ALA A 520 12.43 6.58 6.72
C ALA A 520 13.14 7.93 6.66
N VAL A 521 12.40 8.98 6.99
CA VAL A 521 12.91 10.35 7.12
C VAL A 521 12.95 10.79 8.59
N PRO A 522 13.84 11.71 8.98
CA PRO A 522 14.07 12.09 10.38
C PRO A 522 13.00 13.07 10.91
N LEU A 523 11.71 12.66 10.91
CA LEU A 523 10.56 13.50 11.32
C LEU A 523 10.77 14.19 12.68
N ALA A 524 11.30 13.47 13.66
CA ALA A 524 11.53 14.03 14.99
C ALA A 524 12.50 15.22 14.97
N ARG A 525 13.57 15.13 14.17
CA ARG A 525 14.55 16.22 13.98
C ARG A 525 13.90 17.40 13.23
N TRP A 526 13.11 17.11 12.20
CA TRP A 526 12.42 18.13 11.44
C TRP A 526 11.48 18.98 12.30
N PHE A 527 10.65 18.33 13.09
CA PHE A 527 9.63 18.98 13.91
C PHE A 527 10.17 19.69 15.16
N ARG A 528 11.36 19.34 15.61
CA ARG A 528 12.10 20.07 16.67
C ARG A 528 12.99 21.17 16.12
N GLY A 529 13.31 21.13 14.82
CA GLY A 529 14.21 22.04 14.11
C GLY A 529 13.52 22.85 13.01
N PRO A 530 13.87 22.60 11.73
CA PRO A 530 13.49 23.49 10.62
C PRO A 530 11.97 23.59 10.39
N LEU A 531 11.21 22.54 10.65
CA LEU A 531 9.74 22.55 10.50
C LEU A 531 8.99 22.93 11.77
N LYS A 532 9.67 23.36 12.84
CA LYS A 532 9.05 23.66 14.14
C LYS A 532 7.90 24.68 14.05
N ALA A 533 8.12 25.79 13.36
CA ALA A 533 7.13 26.84 13.20
C ALA A 533 5.99 26.42 12.26
N ARG A 534 6.33 25.84 11.10
CA ARG A 534 5.35 25.35 10.11
C ARG A 534 4.42 24.30 10.71
N LEU A 535 4.97 23.35 11.47
CA LEU A 535 4.17 22.33 12.13
C LEU A 535 3.15 22.93 13.09
N ARG A 536 3.60 23.89 13.94
CA ARG A 536 2.74 24.55 14.91
C ARG A 536 1.61 25.32 14.23
N GLU A 537 1.93 26.09 13.19
CA GLU A 537 0.97 26.85 12.41
C GLU A 537 -0.07 25.92 11.74
N ALA A 538 0.37 24.84 11.07
CA ALA A 538 -0.52 23.90 10.40
C ALA A 538 -1.44 23.17 11.41
N VAL A 539 -0.87 22.67 12.52
CA VAL A 539 -1.62 21.85 13.49
C VAL A 539 -2.60 22.68 14.32
N LEU A 540 -2.29 23.95 14.61
CA LEU A 540 -3.12 24.83 15.45
C LEU A 540 -3.88 25.90 14.64
N GLY A 541 -3.74 25.92 13.32
CA GLY A 541 -4.37 26.86 12.41
C GLY A 541 -5.86 26.66 12.19
N SER A 542 -6.46 27.57 11.43
CA SER A 542 -7.89 27.56 11.11
C SER A 542 -8.30 26.34 10.27
N THR A 543 -7.46 25.88 9.34
CA THR A 543 -7.76 24.73 8.48
C THR A 543 -8.25 23.52 9.27
N LEU A 544 -7.59 23.18 10.37
CA LEU A 544 -8.03 22.07 11.25
C LEU A 544 -9.12 22.52 12.24
N ALA A 545 -9.04 23.74 12.79
CA ALA A 545 -9.98 24.23 13.78
C ALA A 545 -11.40 24.29 13.21
N ASP A 546 -11.57 24.77 11.99
CA ASP A 546 -12.86 24.97 11.32
C ASP A 546 -13.57 23.66 10.98
N THR A 547 -12.85 22.51 10.96
CA THR A 547 -13.47 21.20 10.74
C THR A 547 -14.35 20.73 11.89
N GLY A 548 -14.10 21.20 13.11
CA GLY A 548 -14.75 20.69 14.32
C GLY A 548 -14.34 19.26 14.73
N ILE A 549 -13.44 18.61 13.98
CA ILE A 549 -13.01 17.22 14.22
C ILE A 549 -12.14 17.11 15.48
N PHE A 550 -11.28 18.10 15.73
CA PHE A 550 -10.17 17.97 16.67
C PHE A 550 -10.40 18.65 18.02
N ASN A 551 -9.79 18.08 19.06
CA ASN A 551 -9.61 18.71 20.36
C ASN A 551 -8.34 19.56 20.34
N ARG A 552 -8.50 20.89 20.27
CA ARG A 552 -7.41 21.85 20.17
C ARG A 552 -6.41 21.73 21.33
N ALA A 553 -6.87 21.56 22.56
CA ALA A 553 -5.98 21.46 23.73
C ALA A 553 -5.07 20.22 23.66
N TYR A 554 -5.57 19.12 23.08
CA TYR A 554 -4.74 17.93 22.90
C TYR A 554 -3.74 18.09 21.76
N LEU A 555 -4.10 18.79 20.68
CA LEU A 555 -3.15 19.14 19.61
C LEU A 555 -2.00 20.02 20.15
N GLU A 556 -2.34 21.07 20.94
CA GLU A 556 -1.33 21.90 21.62
C GLU A 556 -0.40 21.07 22.50
N HIS A 557 -0.98 20.20 23.32
CA HIS A 557 -0.20 19.29 24.16
C HIS A 557 0.79 18.43 23.37
N MET A 558 0.34 17.84 22.22
CA MET A 558 1.21 17.01 21.39
C MET A 558 2.37 17.81 20.79
N VAL A 559 2.09 19.02 20.27
CA VAL A 559 3.11 19.91 19.72
C VAL A 559 4.11 20.32 20.78
N ASP A 560 3.66 20.79 21.95
CA ASP A 560 4.53 21.28 23.02
C ASP A 560 5.39 20.16 23.62
N ALA A 561 4.81 18.99 23.89
CA ALA A 561 5.54 17.82 24.40
C ALA A 561 6.58 17.29 23.40
N HIS A 562 6.27 17.35 22.09
CA HIS A 562 7.23 16.95 21.07
C HIS A 562 8.37 17.96 20.93
N GLN A 563 8.03 19.25 20.81
CA GLN A 563 9.02 20.32 20.59
C GLN A 563 9.93 20.57 21.80
N SER A 564 9.44 20.30 23.02
CA SER A 564 10.26 20.33 24.23
C SER A 564 11.14 19.08 24.42
N GLY A 565 10.91 18.03 23.65
CA GLY A 565 11.62 16.74 23.82
C GLY A 565 11.06 15.84 24.92
N ALA A 566 10.00 16.27 25.64
CA ALA A 566 9.39 15.49 26.72
C ALA A 566 8.81 14.16 26.22
N ARG A 567 8.27 14.14 24.99
CA ARG A 567 7.73 12.94 24.35
C ARG A 567 7.89 13.00 22.84
N ASP A 568 8.13 11.85 22.22
CA ASP A 568 8.14 11.75 20.77
C ASP A 568 6.71 11.53 20.22
N TYR A 569 6.20 12.53 19.49
CA TYR A 569 4.94 12.51 18.78
C TYR A 569 5.16 12.71 17.26
N SER A 570 6.37 12.40 16.75
CA SER A 570 6.69 12.68 15.33
C SER A 570 5.71 12.04 14.35
N ALA A 571 5.43 10.73 14.46
CA ALA A 571 4.50 10.06 13.58
C ALA A 571 3.04 10.56 13.73
N PRO A 572 2.46 10.71 14.93
CA PRO A 572 1.17 11.34 15.12
C PRO A 572 1.05 12.76 14.53
N LEU A 573 2.08 13.59 14.74
CA LEU A 573 2.09 14.96 14.22
C LEU A 573 2.25 15.01 12.70
N TRP A 574 3.00 14.07 12.14
CA TRP A 574 3.06 13.89 10.68
C TRP A 574 1.69 13.54 10.10
N THR A 575 0.97 12.62 10.74
CA THR A 575 -0.40 12.26 10.33
C THR A 575 -1.34 13.48 10.36
N VAL A 576 -1.27 14.31 11.41
CA VAL A 576 -2.06 15.55 11.50
C VAL A 576 -1.65 16.55 10.41
N LEU A 577 -0.37 16.74 10.16
CA LEU A 577 0.17 17.65 9.14
C LEU A 577 -0.29 17.25 7.73
N MET A 578 -0.23 15.96 7.41
CA MET A 578 -0.68 15.46 6.09
C MET A 578 -2.20 15.59 5.91
N PHE A 579 -2.97 15.44 6.99
CA PHE A 579 -4.41 15.70 6.96
C PHE A 579 -4.73 17.19 6.73
N GLU A 580 -4.02 18.09 7.40
CA GLU A 580 -4.13 19.53 7.17
C GLU A 580 -3.80 19.88 5.71
N ALA A 581 -2.69 19.36 5.19
CA ALA A 581 -2.27 19.61 3.81
C ALA A 581 -3.31 19.09 2.78
N PHE A 582 -3.92 17.93 3.05
CA PHE A 582 -5.02 17.40 2.26
C PHE A 582 -6.23 18.36 2.28
N LEU A 583 -6.66 18.83 3.44
CA LEU A 583 -7.80 19.77 3.55
C LEU A 583 -7.53 21.07 2.81
N ARG A 584 -6.35 21.65 2.98
CA ARG A 584 -5.94 22.91 2.36
C ARG A 584 -5.90 22.81 0.82
N ASN A 585 -5.45 21.67 0.28
CA ASN A 585 -5.44 21.45 -1.15
C ASN A 585 -6.86 21.28 -1.72
N ASN A 586 -7.75 20.61 -1.00
CA ASN A 586 -9.13 20.41 -1.45
C ASN A 586 -10.00 21.68 -1.33
N SER A 587 -9.77 22.55 -0.35
CA SER A 587 -10.47 23.84 -0.23
C SER A 587 -10.10 24.80 -1.37
N ARG A 588 -8.85 24.79 -1.85
CA ARG A 588 -8.42 25.60 -3.00
C ARG A 588 -9.09 25.16 -4.30
N VAL A 589 -9.29 23.88 -4.52
CA VAL A 589 -9.99 23.35 -5.71
C VAL A 589 -11.46 23.77 -5.70
N SER A 590 -12.12 23.81 -4.56
CA SER A 590 -13.51 24.28 -4.44
C SER A 590 -13.65 25.78 -4.71
N ALA A 591 -12.68 26.60 -4.32
CA ALA A 591 -12.70 28.05 -4.54
C ALA A 591 -12.51 28.43 -6.02
N VAL A 592 -11.76 27.64 -6.79
CA VAL A 592 -11.58 27.87 -8.25
C VAL A 592 -12.85 27.55 -9.04
N HIS A 593 -13.70 26.65 -8.55
CA HIS A 593 -14.98 26.32 -9.22
C HIS A 593 -16.14 27.26 -8.89
N LEU A 594 -15.99 28.14 -7.89
CA LEU A 594 -17.00 29.15 -7.54
C LEU A 594 -16.74 30.52 -8.20
N SER A 595 -15.68 30.66 -8.99
CA SER A 595 -15.29 31.91 -9.66
C SER A 595 -15.34 31.84 -11.21
N VAL A 596 -16.09 30.89 -11.78
CA VAL A 596 -16.37 30.84 -13.23
C VAL A 596 -17.87 30.84 -13.51
#